data_761d6273ceb6525206fe7d26fee6403b
#
_entry.id   761d6273ceb6525206fe7d26fee6403b
#
_cell.length_a   1.000
_cell.length_b   1.000
_cell.length_c   1.000
_cell.angle_alpha   90.00
_cell.angle_beta   90.00
_cell.angle_gamma   90.00
#
_symmetry.space_group_name_H-M   'P 1'
#
loop_
_entity.id
_entity.type
_entity.pdbx_description
1 polymer ?
#
loop_
_entity_poly.entity_id
_entity_poly.type
_entity_poly.pdbx_seq_one_letter_code
_entity_poly.pdbx_strand_id
1 'polypeptide(L)'
;MATFPELLRPLKLGRYTLRNRIIMAPLTRCQATEDGHVPRTESMLKYYEDRASAGLIIAEATMVQPNYTGFLTEPGIYSDAQIEEWRKIVDAVHKKGGLIFLQLIHAGRAGIPEKILQQPKSDQDPLAGRLLAASAIPIKDHRIPAYFAASGEKETYGVPEELTDDEVRNGIIPLFVEGATNAIFKAGFDGVEIHGANGYLLDAFFRESSNKRQSGPYAGTTIDTRCQLIYDVTKSVCDAVGGDRVGLRISPLNGVHGMIDSNPEALTKHLCKKIEPLSLAYLHYLRGGMVNQQIGDVVAWVRGSYSGVKISNLRYDFEEADQQIREGKVDAVAFGAKFIANPDLVERAQHDWPLNEPRPETYYTRTAVGYNDYPTYNK
;
A
#
# COMPACT_ATOMS: atom_id res chain seq x y z
N MET A 1 18.59 -1.53 -29.78
CA MET A 1 17.22 -1.14 -29.39
C MET A 1 17.04 -1.63 -27.95
N ALA A 2 16.22 -0.97 -27.14
CA ALA A 2 15.96 -1.44 -25.78
C ALA A 2 15.26 -2.81 -25.82
N THR A 3 15.61 -3.73 -24.92
CA THR A 3 15.03 -5.07 -24.85
C THR A 3 13.57 -5.05 -24.46
N PHE A 4 13.15 -4.10 -23.58
CA PHE A 4 11.79 -3.93 -23.08
C PHE A 4 11.25 -2.52 -23.40
N PRO A 5 10.95 -2.22 -24.67
CA PRO A 5 10.64 -0.86 -25.12
C PRO A 5 9.35 -0.29 -24.49
N GLU A 6 8.34 -1.11 -24.23
CA GLU A 6 7.07 -0.65 -23.68
C GLU A 6 7.19 -0.28 -22.19
N LEU A 7 8.00 -1.01 -21.42
CA LEU A 7 8.32 -0.68 -20.04
C LEU A 7 9.07 0.67 -19.91
N LEU A 8 9.88 1.02 -20.90
CA LEU A 8 10.72 2.22 -20.89
C LEU A 8 10.02 3.45 -21.49
N ARG A 9 8.80 3.31 -22.02
CA ARG A 9 8.03 4.44 -22.55
C ARG A 9 7.46 5.32 -21.44
N PRO A 10 7.40 6.64 -21.64
CA PRO A 10 6.68 7.53 -20.73
C PRO A 10 5.21 7.14 -20.55
N LEU A 11 4.64 7.49 -19.39
CA LEU A 11 3.23 7.29 -19.07
C LEU A 11 2.65 8.55 -18.40
N LYS A 12 1.52 9.05 -18.91
CA LYS A 12 0.73 10.07 -18.22
C LYS A 12 0.01 9.44 -17.02
N LEU A 13 0.27 9.96 -15.82
CA LEU A 13 -0.32 9.49 -14.57
C LEU A 13 -0.77 10.70 -13.75
N GLY A 14 -2.08 10.89 -13.63
CA GLY A 14 -2.63 12.09 -13.01
C GLY A 14 -2.04 13.38 -13.66
N ARG A 15 -1.48 14.26 -12.81
CA ARG A 15 -0.81 15.49 -13.27
C ARG A 15 0.62 15.29 -13.76
N TYR A 16 1.22 14.11 -13.49
CA TYR A 16 2.61 13.81 -13.78
C TYR A 16 2.80 13.09 -15.12
N THR A 17 4.03 13.08 -15.63
CA THR A 17 4.46 12.22 -16.72
C THR A 17 5.64 11.39 -16.22
N LEU A 18 5.40 10.10 -16.02
CA LEU A 18 6.43 9.14 -15.63
C LEU A 18 7.42 8.93 -16.76
N ARG A 19 8.71 8.81 -16.46
CA ARG A 19 9.77 8.57 -17.45
C ARG A 19 9.79 7.15 -18.01
N ASN A 20 9.24 6.19 -17.26
CA ASN A 20 9.07 4.79 -17.64
C ASN A 20 7.86 4.19 -16.90
N ARG A 21 7.55 2.93 -17.16
CA ARG A 21 6.40 2.19 -16.59
C ARG A 21 6.80 1.13 -15.57
N ILE A 22 8.02 1.24 -15.05
CA ILE A 22 8.57 0.39 -14.00
C ILE A 22 8.32 1.09 -12.66
N ILE A 23 7.36 0.60 -11.90
CA ILE A 23 6.94 1.20 -10.64
C ILE A 23 7.56 0.43 -9.47
N MET A 24 8.11 1.14 -8.49
CA MET A 24 8.49 0.53 -7.22
C MET A 24 7.24 0.32 -6.37
N ALA A 25 6.89 -0.95 -6.12
CA ALA A 25 5.77 -1.29 -5.25
C ALA A 25 6.04 -0.88 -3.79
N PRO A 26 5.00 -0.57 -3.01
CA PRO A 26 5.14 -0.27 -1.58
C PRO A 26 5.59 -1.53 -0.82
N LEU A 27 6.66 -1.40 -0.06
CA LEU A 27 7.33 -2.50 0.61
C LEU A 27 7.68 -2.09 2.03
N THR A 28 7.00 -2.65 3.03
CA THR A 28 7.36 -2.45 4.44
C THR A 28 8.73 -3.04 4.72
N ARG A 29 9.66 -2.21 5.21
CA ARG A 29 11.05 -2.59 5.45
C ARG A 29 11.47 -2.43 6.92
N CYS A 30 10.57 -2.01 7.80
CA CYS A 30 10.78 -1.92 9.25
C CYS A 30 12.00 -1.05 9.64
N GLN A 31 12.15 0.10 9.01
CA GLN A 31 13.31 0.98 9.24
C GLN A 31 13.00 2.24 10.07
N ALA A 32 11.75 2.45 10.50
CA ALA A 32 11.43 3.55 11.41
C ALA A 32 11.93 3.28 12.83
N THR A 33 11.92 4.31 13.68
CA THR A 33 12.22 4.18 15.11
C THR A 33 11.11 3.35 15.79
N GLU A 34 11.46 2.68 16.87
CA GLU A 34 10.47 1.93 17.67
C GLU A 34 9.57 2.87 18.45
N ASP A 35 10.18 3.93 19.02
CA ASP A 35 9.44 4.99 19.68
C ASP A 35 9.10 6.08 18.68
N GLY A 36 7.82 6.44 18.61
CA GLY A 36 7.31 7.49 17.75
C GLY A 36 7.25 7.17 16.26
N HIS A 37 7.71 5.99 15.80
CA HIS A 37 7.61 5.55 14.41
C HIS A 37 8.14 6.57 13.40
N VAL A 38 9.24 7.23 13.76
CA VAL A 38 9.88 8.26 12.93
C VAL A 38 10.76 7.58 11.87
N PRO A 39 10.64 7.96 10.59
CA PRO A 39 11.53 7.45 9.54
C PRO A 39 12.99 7.71 9.87
N ARG A 40 13.85 6.69 9.78
CA ARG A 40 15.29 6.87 10.02
C ARG A 40 15.98 7.32 8.73
N THR A 41 16.19 8.62 8.60
CA THR A 41 16.79 9.24 7.41
C THR A 41 18.17 8.66 7.10
N GLU A 42 18.97 8.30 8.09
CA GLU A 42 20.31 7.72 7.91
C GLU A 42 20.32 6.40 7.12
N SER A 43 19.22 5.68 7.09
CA SER A 43 19.07 4.46 6.29
C SER A 43 18.10 4.61 5.13
N MET A 44 16.92 5.23 5.38
CA MET A 44 15.82 5.28 4.42
C MET A 44 16.08 6.26 3.26
N LEU A 45 16.81 7.37 3.51
CA LEU A 45 17.11 8.35 2.47
C LEU A 45 17.85 7.68 1.29
N LYS A 46 18.97 7.01 1.61
CA LYS A 46 19.75 6.30 0.57
C LYS A 46 18.93 5.25 -0.15
N TYR A 47 18.09 4.49 0.56
CA TYR A 47 17.26 3.46 -0.01
C TYR A 47 16.33 3.98 -1.10
N TYR A 48 15.62 5.08 -0.84
CA TYR A 48 14.71 5.69 -1.80
C TYR A 48 15.44 6.50 -2.88
N GLU A 49 16.51 7.22 -2.52
CA GLU A 49 17.33 7.98 -3.48
C GLU A 49 17.95 7.07 -4.55
N ASP A 50 18.49 5.91 -4.16
CA ASP A 50 19.11 4.95 -5.09
C ASP A 50 18.09 4.37 -6.09
N ARG A 51 16.80 4.42 -5.79
CA ARG A 51 15.70 3.91 -6.63
C ARG A 51 14.94 4.99 -7.38
N ALA A 52 15.44 6.21 -7.37
CA ALA A 52 14.78 7.37 -7.99
C ALA A 52 14.66 7.29 -9.52
N SER A 53 15.33 6.33 -10.18
CA SER A 53 15.14 6.04 -11.62
C SER A 53 13.81 5.36 -11.94
N ALA A 54 13.10 4.79 -10.96
CA ALA A 54 11.75 4.27 -11.14
C ALA A 54 10.82 5.31 -11.78
N GLY A 55 9.86 4.86 -12.57
CA GLY A 55 8.83 5.75 -13.11
C GLY A 55 8.04 6.42 -11.99
N LEU A 56 7.75 5.66 -10.94
CA LEU A 56 7.16 6.13 -9.69
C LEU A 56 7.66 5.24 -8.55
N ILE A 57 8.05 5.83 -7.43
CA ILE A 57 8.22 5.13 -6.17
C ILE A 57 6.91 5.23 -5.39
N ILE A 58 6.35 4.10 -4.97
CA ILE A 58 5.33 4.07 -3.93
C ILE A 58 6.04 3.67 -2.64
N ALA A 59 6.20 4.62 -1.73
CA ALA A 59 6.88 4.39 -0.45
C ALA A 59 6.09 3.42 0.42
N GLU A 60 6.77 2.82 1.38
CA GLU A 60 6.20 1.81 2.27
C GLU A 60 4.94 2.27 3.00
N ALA A 61 4.12 1.29 3.41
CA ALA A 61 2.93 1.52 4.22
C ALA A 61 3.27 2.39 5.43
N THR A 62 2.52 3.47 5.61
CA THR A 62 2.78 4.52 6.59
C THR A 62 1.50 4.83 7.36
N MET A 63 1.56 4.72 8.68
CA MET A 63 0.40 4.82 9.56
C MET A 63 -0.21 6.22 9.54
N VAL A 64 -1.56 6.25 9.45
CA VAL A 64 -2.35 7.49 9.60
C VAL A 64 -2.78 7.74 11.04
N GLN A 65 -2.64 6.76 11.93
CA GLN A 65 -2.99 6.85 13.35
C GLN A 65 -1.88 6.22 14.22
N PRO A 66 -1.54 6.82 15.38
CA PRO A 66 -0.54 6.28 16.29
C PRO A 66 -0.81 4.82 16.69
N ASN A 67 0.23 4.00 16.64
CA ASN A 67 0.25 2.60 17.08
C ASN A 67 -0.65 1.60 16.31
N TYR A 68 -1.40 2.04 15.29
CA TYR A 68 -2.17 1.11 14.44
C TYR A 68 -1.28 0.50 13.35
N THR A 69 -0.19 -0.09 13.78
CA THR A 69 0.85 -0.71 12.95
C THR A 69 0.65 -2.21 12.80
N GLY A 70 0.97 -2.74 11.62
CA GLY A 70 1.10 -4.19 11.39
C GLY A 70 2.52 -4.70 11.63
N PHE A 71 3.51 -3.81 11.84
CA PHE A 71 4.93 -4.12 12.05
C PHE A 71 5.54 -3.20 13.11
N LEU A 72 6.43 -3.72 13.94
CA LEU A 72 6.98 -2.99 15.10
C LEU A 72 7.61 -1.63 14.77
N THR A 73 8.17 -1.47 13.59
CA THR A 73 8.91 -0.28 13.16
C THR A 73 8.46 0.22 11.80
N GLU A 74 7.15 0.20 11.59
CA GLU A 74 6.48 0.83 10.46
C GLU A 74 6.41 2.36 10.69
N PRO A 75 6.66 3.21 9.68
CA PRO A 75 6.63 4.66 9.88
C PRO A 75 5.21 5.22 9.98
N GLY A 76 5.09 6.43 10.54
CA GLY A 76 3.87 7.22 10.57
C GLY A 76 3.95 8.52 9.77
N ILE A 77 2.80 9.23 9.63
CA ILE A 77 2.67 10.55 8.98
C ILE A 77 1.76 11.50 9.78
N TYR A 78 1.57 11.24 11.05
CA TYR A 78 0.67 11.95 11.95
C TYR A 78 1.38 12.91 12.94
N SER A 79 2.71 12.94 12.97
CA SER A 79 3.48 13.85 13.83
C SER A 79 4.47 14.70 13.03
N ASP A 80 4.79 15.90 13.57
CA ASP A 80 5.74 16.80 12.92
C ASP A 80 7.13 16.17 12.76
N ALA A 81 7.58 15.36 13.72
CA ALA A 81 8.86 14.65 13.63
C ALA A 81 8.88 13.66 12.44
N GLN A 82 7.79 12.92 12.24
CA GLN A 82 7.67 12.00 11.12
C GLN A 82 7.65 12.76 9.78
N ILE A 83 6.90 13.86 9.71
CA ILE A 83 6.76 14.70 8.52
C ILE A 83 8.12 15.28 8.12
N GLU A 84 8.90 15.78 9.09
CA GLU A 84 10.21 16.36 8.83
C GLU A 84 11.21 15.34 8.27
N GLU A 85 11.25 14.13 8.83
CA GLU A 85 12.15 13.08 8.33
C GLU A 85 11.71 12.57 6.95
N TRP A 86 10.40 12.41 6.71
CA TRP A 86 9.88 12.10 5.37
C TRP A 86 10.26 13.18 4.36
N ARG A 87 10.18 14.47 4.72
CA ARG A 87 10.54 15.56 3.80
C ARG A 87 11.98 15.44 3.30
N LYS A 88 12.93 15.10 4.18
CA LYS A 88 14.35 14.91 3.78
C LYS A 88 14.49 13.77 2.75
N ILE A 89 13.74 12.69 2.94
CA ILE A 89 13.74 11.54 2.02
C ILE A 89 13.14 11.96 0.66
N VAL A 90 12.01 12.65 0.67
CA VAL A 90 11.34 13.16 -0.54
C VAL A 90 12.26 14.10 -1.31
N ASP A 91 12.90 15.05 -0.62
CA ASP A 91 13.85 15.99 -1.23
C ASP A 91 15.02 15.27 -1.91
N ALA A 92 15.53 14.18 -1.32
CA ALA A 92 16.60 13.38 -1.92
C ALA A 92 16.15 12.69 -3.21
N VAL A 93 14.96 12.11 -3.23
CA VAL A 93 14.35 11.51 -4.44
C VAL A 93 14.13 12.57 -5.52
N HIS A 94 13.58 13.74 -5.18
CA HIS A 94 13.36 14.85 -6.09
C HIS A 94 14.66 15.40 -6.68
N LYS A 95 15.75 15.50 -5.91
CA LYS A 95 17.08 15.90 -6.42
C LYS A 95 17.60 14.98 -7.51
N LYS A 96 17.20 13.70 -7.52
CA LYS A 96 17.48 12.75 -8.62
C LYS A 96 16.43 12.79 -9.73
N GLY A 97 15.43 13.68 -9.62
CA GLY A 97 14.32 13.81 -10.55
C GLY A 97 13.31 12.66 -10.48
N GLY A 98 13.28 11.89 -9.40
CA GLY A 98 12.29 10.86 -9.14
C GLY A 98 10.95 11.43 -8.70
N LEU A 99 9.90 10.62 -8.79
CA LEU A 99 8.56 10.88 -8.25
C LEU A 99 8.26 9.87 -7.14
N ILE A 100 7.66 10.35 -6.04
CA ILE A 100 7.39 9.50 -4.87
C ILE A 100 6.00 9.76 -4.29
N PHE A 101 5.20 8.71 -4.17
CA PHE A 101 3.90 8.70 -3.48
C PHE A 101 4.05 7.96 -2.14
N LEU A 102 3.27 8.35 -1.14
CA LEU A 102 3.25 7.69 0.18
C LEU A 102 2.06 6.74 0.28
N GLN A 103 2.27 5.47 0.66
CA GLN A 103 1.15 4.57 0.92
C GLN A 103 0.60 4.79 2.33
N LEU A 104 -0.68 5.19 2.44
CA LEU A 104 -1.39 5.43 3.71
C LEU A 104 -2.08 4.15 4.18
N ILE A 105 -1.84 3.76 5.43
CA ILE A 105 -2.39 2.54 6.04
C ILE A 105 -3.01 2.78 7.40
N HIS A 106 -4.04 1.99 7.69
CA HIS A 106 -4.53 1.69 9.03
C HIS A 106 -4.62 0.16 9.15
N ALA A 107 -3.86 -0.42 10.07
CA ALA A 107 -3.72 -1.88 10.15
C ALA A 107 -5.03 -2.59 10.55
N GLY A 108 -5.95 -1.90 11.25
CA GLY A 108 -7.20 -2.49 11.69
C GLY A 108 -6.96 -3.70 12.60
N ARG A 109 -7.68 -4.80 12.38
CA ARG A 109 -7.55 -6.04 13.14
C ARG A 109 -6.22 -6.79 12.92
N ALA A 110 -5.46 -6.40 11.91
CA ALA A 110 -4.11 -6.92 11.66
C ALA A 110 -3.02 -6.10 12.37
N GLY A 111 -3.41 -5.12 13.18
CA GLY A 111 -2.50 -4.36 14.02
C GLY A 111 -1.97 -5.18 15.19
N ILE A 112 -0.83 -4.77 15.73
CA ILE A 112 -0.16 -5.40 16.88
C ILE A 112 -0.92 -5.09 18.17
N PRO A 113 -1.59 -6.07 18.80
CA PRO A 113 -2.42 -5.82 19.97
C PRO A 113 -1.65 -5.18 21.13
N GLU A 114 -0.40 -5.59 21.38
CA GLU A 114 0.44 -5.01 22.44
C GLU A 114 0.63 -3.51 22.30
N LYS A 115 0.85 -3.03 21.06
CA LYS A 115 1.06 -1.60 20.80
C LYS A 115 -0.25 -0.83 20.87
N ILE A 116 -1.34 -1.40 20.36
CA ILE A 116 -2.65 -0.75 20.30
C ILE A 116 -3.30 -0.67 21.68
N LEU A 117 -3.37 -1.79 22.40
CA LEU A 117 -4.12 -1.90 23.67
C LEU A 117 -3.45 -1.15 24.83
N GLN A 118 -2.15 -0.85 24.74
CA GLN A 118 -1.44 -0.05 25.73
C GLN A 118 -1.66 1.45 25.56
N GLN A 119 -2.25 1.89 24.46
CA GLN A 119 -2.52 3.30 24.22
C GLN A 119 -3.61 3.82 25.18
N PRO A 120 -3.37 4.88 25.95
CA PRO A 120 -4.40 5.46 26.80
C PRO A 120 -5.49 6.08 25.93
N LYS A 121 -6.74 5.77 26.24
CA LYS A 121 -7.89 6.48 25.66
C LYS A 121 -7.83 7.96 26.06
N SER A 122 -8.15 8.84 25.13
CA SER A 122 -8.26 10.29 25.40
C SER A 122 -9.47 10.87 24.67
N ASP A 123 -9.89 12.05 25.09
CA ASP A 123 -10.95 12.78 24.38
C ASP A 123 -10.51 13.20 22.97
N GLN A 124 -9.21 13.32 22.72
CA GLN A 124 -8.64 13.65 21.41
C GLN A 124 -8.56 12.42 20.49
N ASP A 125 -8.47 11.21 21.06
CA ASP A 125 -8.48 9.96 20.29
C ASP A 125 -9.37 8.90 21.00
N PRO A 126 -10.68 8.94 20.77
CA PRO A 126 -11.62 7.99 21.36
C PRO A 126 -11.45 6.55 20.84
N LEU A 127 -10.72 6.38 19.75
CA LEU A 127 -10.44 5.07 19.15
C LEU A 127 -9.18 4.43 19.74
N ALA A 128 -8.33 5.18 20.43
CA ALA A 128 -7.10 4.67 21.04
C ALA A 128 -7.37 3.50 22.01
N GLY A 129 -6.44 2.55 22.08
CA GLY A 129 -6.51 1.39 22.97
C GLY A 129 -7.57 0.35 22.56
N ARG A 130 -8.03 0.37 21.31
CA ARG A 130 -9.03 -0.58 20.79
C ARG A 130 -8.52 -1.24 19.52
N LEU A 131 -8.59 -2.56 19.41
CA LEU A 131 -8.30 -3.25 18.14
C LEU A 131 -9.54 -3.16 17.25
N LEU A 132 -9.48 -2.42 16.16
CA LEU A 132 -10.64 -1.99 15.37
C LEU A 132 -10.84 -2.83 14.10
N ALA A 133 -12.09 -3.12 13.75
CA ALA A 133 -12.44 -3.83 12.52
C ALA A 133 -13.86 -3.51 12.02
N ALA A 134 -14.19 -4.06 10.83
CA ALA A 134 -15.54 -4.06 10.30
C ALA A 134 -16.51 -4.86 11.17
N SER A 135 -16.04 -5.96 11.78
CA SER A 135 -16.80 -6.83 12.68
C SER A 135 -15.86 -7.50 13.69
N ALA A 136 -16.38 -7.94 14.81
CA ALA A 136 -15.61 -8.57 15.89
C ALA A 136 -15.14 -10.01 15.52
N ILE A 137 -14.43 -10.13 14.40
CA ILE A 137 -13.94 -11.40 13.84
C ILE A 137 -12.42 -11.42 13.89
N PRO A 138 -11.80 -12.28 14.72
CA PRO A 138 -10.35 -12.38 14.80
C PRO A 138 -9.75 -13.02 13.54
N ILE A 139 -8.48 -12.73 13.28
CA ILE A 139 -7.71 -13.43 12.24
C ILE A 139 -7.36 -14.82 12.75
N LYS A 140 -7.86 -15.86 12.08
CA LYS A 140 -7.64 -17.27 12.43
C LYS A 140 -6.69 -18.01 11.48
N ASP A 141 -6.08 -17.32 10.53
CA ASP A 141 -5.23 -17.98 9.54
C ASP A 141 -3.86 -18.30 10.14
N HIS A 142 -3.67 -19.56 10.52
CA HIS A 142 -2.42 -20.09 11.09
C HIS A 142 -1.24 -20.12 10.10
N ARG A 143 -1.47 -19.85 8.81
CA ARG A 143 -0.45 -19.84 7.76
C ARG A 143 0.21 -18.48 7.61
N ILE A 144 -0.46 -17.45 8.07
CA ILE A 144 0.17 -16.14 8.21
C ILE A 144 0.70 -16.12 9.63
N PRO A 145 2.02 -15.96 9.79
CA PRO A 145 2.54 -15.79 11.13
C PRO A 145 1.79 -14.60 11.73
N ALA A 146 1.27 -14.78 12.91
CA ALA A 146 1.03 -13.71 13.82
C ALA A 146 2.15 -12.67 13.69
N TYR A 147 1.84 -11.43 13.99
CA TYR A 147 2.85 -10.38 14.04
C TYR A 147 4.05 -10.83 14.89
N PHE A 148 5.22 -10.30 14.57
CA PHE A 148 6.36 -10.46 15.46
C PHE A 148 6.17 -9.51 16.65
N ALA A 149 5.90 -10.05 17.81
CA ALA A 149 5.88 -9.31 19.07
C ALA A 149 7.24 -8.66 19.33
N ALA A 150 7.28 -7.71 20.27
CA ALA A 150 8.54 -7.13 20.74
C ALA A 150 9.53 -8.17 21.28
N SER A 151 9.01 -9.32 21.76
CA SER A 151 9.79 -10.51 22.16
C SER A 151 10.53 -11.19 21.01
N GLY A 152 10.18 -10.90 19.74
CA GLY A 152 10.66 -11.63 18.56
C GLY A 152 9.89 -12.92 18.28
N GLU A 153 8.93 -13.28 19.14
CA GLU A 153 8.08 -14.45 18.95
C GLU A 153 6.83 -14.11 18.16
N LYS A 154 6.23 -15.12 17.53
CA LYS A 154 4.97 -14.98 16.80
C LYS A 154 3.81 -15.12 17.75
N GLU A 155 2.96 -14.11 17.84
CA GLU A 155 1.76 -14.11 18.65
C GLU A 155 0.49 -14.09 17.81
N THR A 156 -0.64 -14.44 18.41
CA THR A 156 -1.93 -14.45 17.74
C THR A 156 -2.55 -13.06 17.75
N TYR A 157 -3.22 -12.70 16.65
CA TYR A 157 -4.03 -11.50 16.60
C TYR A 157 -5.17 -11.56 17.63
N GLY A 158 -5.48 -10.41 18.23
CA GLY A 158 -6.57 -10.30 19.20
C GLY A 158 -7.96 -10.35 18.54
N VAL A 159 -9.00 -10.36 19.39
CA VAL A 159 -10.39 -10.19 18.94
C VAL A 159 -10.65 -8.69 18.78
N PRO A 160 -10.99 -8.21 17.58
CA PRO A 160 -11.23 -6.80 17.36
C PRO A 160 -12.62 -6.37 17.85
N GLU A 161 -12.79 -5.07 18.06
CA GLU A 161 -14.08 -4.42 18.26
C GLU A 161 -14.63 -3.92 16.93
N GLU A 162 -15.94 -4.05 16.73
CA GLU A 162 -16.64 -3.50 15.58
C GLU A 162 -16.72 -1.97 15.69
N LEU A 163 -16.29 -1.26 14.64
CA LEU A 163 -16.47 0.19 14.53
C LEU A 163 -17.96 0.54 14.32
N THR A 164 -18.45 1.57 14.98
CA THR A 164 -19.75 2.17 14.63
C THR A 164 -19.68 2.95 13.33
N ASP A 165 -20.80 3.22 12.69
CA ASP A 165 -20.85 4.06 11.48
C ASP A 165 -20.37 5.49 11.74
N ASP A 166 -20.59 6.00 12.95
CA ASP A 166 -20.13 7.33 13.37
C ASP A 166 -18.61 7.35 13.55
N GLU A 167 -18.03 6.36 14.21
CA GLU A 167 -16.57 6.22 14.34
C GLU A 167 -15.87 6.07 12.98
N VAL A 168 -16.52 5.40 12.02
CA VAL A 168 -16.00 5.34 10.65
C VAL A 168 -15.97 6.72 10.01
N ARG A 169 -17.11 7.45 10.06
CA ARG A 169 -17.22 8.76 9.39
C ARG A 169 -16.39 9.85 10.05
N ASN A 170 -16.44 9.93 11.39
CA ASN A 170 -15.88 11.03 12.16
C ASN A 170 -14.51 10.68 12.78
N GLY A 171 -14.13 9.40 12.79
CA GLY A 171 -12.84 8.92 13.26
C GLY A 171 -11.92 8.48 12.12
N ILE A 172 -12.26 7.39 11.42
CA ILE A 172 -11.35 6.75 10.46
C ILE A 172 -11.12 7.59 9.20
N ILE A 173 -12.18 8.11 8.56
CA ILE A 173 -12.04 8.86 7.30
C ILE A 173 -11.15 10.11 7.47
N PRO A 174 -11.33 10.94 8.52
CA PRO A 174 -10.47 12.09 8.75
C PRO A 174 -8.99 11.78 8.90
N LEU A 175 -8.62 10.63 9.48
CA LEU A 175 -7.22 10.21 9.63
C LEU A 175 -6.52 10.05 8.27
N PHE A 176 -7.19 9.45 7.29
CA PHE A 176 -6.64 9.34 5.94
C PHE A 176 -6.51 10.68 5.23
N VAL A 177 -7.47 11.58 5.44
CA VAL A 177 -7.43 12.95 4.90
C VAL A 177 -6.28 13.74 5.51
N GLU A 178 -6.10 13.68 6.82
CA GLU A 178 -4.99 14.33 7.52
C GLU A 178 -3.64 13.76 7.08
N GLY A 179 -3.52 12.41 7.02
CA GLY A 179 -2.31 11.75 6.54
C GLY A 179 -1.94 12.18 5.12
N ALA A 180 -2.93 12.25 4.20
CA ALA A 180 -2.70 12.72 2.83
C ALA A 180 -2.27 14.20 2.77
N THR A 181 -2.90 15.04 3.58
CA THR A 181 -2.58 16.47 3.68
C THR A 181 -1.16 16.67 4.22
N ASN A 182 -0.80 15.95 5.28
CA ASN A 182 0.55 15.97 5.85
C ASN A 182 1.60 15.49 4.85
N ALA A 183 1.32 14.39 4.14
CA ALA A 183 2.22 13.84 3.13
C ALA A 183 2.49 14.85 2.01
N ILE A 184 1.44 15.41 1.41
CA ILE A 184 1.57 16.23 0.21
C ILE A 184 2.02 17.66 0.53
N PHE A 185 1.36 18.32 1.50
CA PHE A 185 1.57 19.76 1.70
C PHE A 185 2.66 20.07 2.74
N LYS A 186 3.02 19.10 3.61
CA LYS A 186 4.07 19.32 4.62
C LYS A 186 5.34 18.52 4.32
N ALA A 187 5.23 17.22 4.00
CA ALA A 187 6.38 16.38 3.68
C ALA A 187 6.83 16.45 2.21
N GLY A 188 5.99 16.99 1.29
CA GLY A 188 6.36 17.26 -0.10
C GLY A 188 6.21 16.08 -1.05
N PHE A 189 5.52 14.98 -0.66
CA PHE A 189 5.21 13.88 -1.56
C PHE A 189 4.41 14.36 -2.78
N ASP A 190 4.65 13.75 -3.93
CA ASP A 190 3.92 14.03 -5.16
C ASP A 190 2.45 13.60 -5.07
N GLY A 191 2.16 12.55 -4.32
CA GLY A 191 0.82 12.03 -4.11
C GLY A 191 0.79 10.98 -3.01
N VAL A 192 -0.37 10.34 -2.85
CA VAL A 192 -0.59 9.26 -1.90
C VAL A 192 -1.23 8.05 -2.55
N GLU A 193 -0.97 6.86 -2.01
CA GLU A 193 -1.70 5.64 -2.34
C GLU A 193 -2.51 5.18 -1.12
N ILE A 194 -3.81 4.98 -1.27
CA ILE A 194 -4.67 4.44 -0.22
C ILE A 194 -4.53 2.93 -0.21
N HIS A 195 -4.15 2.37 0.95
CA HIS A 195 -3.98 0.94 1.11
C HIS A 195 -5.31 0.24 1.39
N GLY A 196 -6.02 -0.15 0.33
CA GLY A 196 -7.28 -0.91 0.38
C GLY A 196 -7.09 -2.41 0.13
N ALA A 197 -5.98 -3.00 0.58
CA ALA A 197 -5.56 -4.35 0.21
C ALA A 197 -5.05 -5.17 1.42
N ASN A 198 -4.76 -6.44 1.20
CA ASN A 198 -4.00 -7.35 2.09
C ASN A 198 -4.61 -7.55 3.48
N GLY A 199 -5.94 -7.39 3.62
CA GLY A 199 -6.66 -7.66 4.86
C GLY A 199 -6.48 -6.62 5.97
N TYR A 200 -5.95 -5.43 5.66
CA TYR A 200 -5.94 -4.29 6.56
C TYR A 200 -7.32 -3.63 6.66
N LEU A 201 -7.46 -2.55 7.40
CA LEU A 201 -8.76 -2.02 7.79
C LEU A 201 -9.74 -1.86 6.62
N LEU A 202 -9.34 -1.19 5.54
CA LEU A 202 -10.23 -0.93 4.40
C LEU A 202 -10.62 -2.21 3.67
N ASP A 203 -9.67 -3.14 3.46
CA ASP A 203 -9.95 -4.45 2.85
C ASP A 203 -10.85 -5.31 3.76
N ALA A 204 -10.74 -5.16 5.10
CA ALA A 204 -11.60 -5.85 6.04
C ALA A 204 -13.07 -5.42 5.96
N PHE A 205 -13.36 -4.17 5.59
CA PHE A 205 -14.72 -3.73 5.26
C PHE A 205 -15.17 -4.21 3.87
N PHE A 206 -14.25 -4.29 2.94
CA PHE A 206 -14.51 -4.67 1.55
C PHE A 206 -14.87 -6.15 1.38
N ARG A 207 -14.31 -7.06 2.20
CA ARG A 207 -14.41 -8.50 2.02
C ARG A 207 -15.51 -9.13 2.86
N GLU A 208 -16.25 -10.05 2.23
CA GLU A 208 -17.36 -10.77 2.86
C GLU A 208 -16.95 -11.57 4.11
N SER A 209 -15.74 -12.17 4.10
CA SER A 209 -15.26 -12.99 5.23
C SER A 209 -15.07 -12.21 6.53
N SER A 210 -14.79 -10.91 6.44
CA SER A 210 -14.43 -10.05 7.57
C SER A 210 -15.48 -8.98 7.90
N ASN A 211 -16.39 -8.67 6.97
CA ASN A 211 -17.49 -7.74 7.20
C ASN A 211 -18.81 -8.50 7.32
N LYS A 212 -19.33 -8.61 8.54
CA LYS A 212 -20.60 -9.28 8.87
C LYS A 212 -21.63 -8.30 9.44
N ARG A 213 -21.42 -7.00 9.27
CA ARG A 213 -22.37 -5.95 9.66
C ARG A 213 -23.68 -6.13 8.91
N GLN A 214 -24.80 -6.06 9.63
CA GLN A 214 -26.12 -6.38 9.10
C GLN A 214 -26.84 -5.13 8.51
N SER A 215 -26.46 -3.94 8.91
CA SER A 215 -27.12 -2.68 8.53
C SER A 215 -26.12 -1.53 8.45
N GLY A 216 -26.62 -0.37 8.01
CA GLY A 216 -25.85 0.84 7.84
C GLY A 216 -25.13 0.93 6.49
N PRO A 217 -24.49 2.07 6.21
CA PRO A 217 -23.84 2.34 4.92
C PRO A 217 -22.63 1.44 4.66
N TYR A 218 -22.02 0.89 5.70
CA TYR A 218 -20.85 0.02 5.64
C TYR A 218 -21.19 -1.46 5.90
N ALA A 219 -22.44 -1.87 5.68
CA ALA A 219 -22.90 -3.24 5.91
C ALA A 219 -22.16 -4.25 5.03
N GLY A 220 -22.00 -5.48 5.53
CA GLY A 220 -21.42 -6.60 4.79
C GLY A 220 -22.41 -7.31 3.83
N THR A 221 -23.67 -6.90 3.86
CA THR A 221 -24.79 -7.61 3.23
C THR A 221 -24.87 -7.45 1.71
N THR A 222 -24.35 -6.37 1.15
CA THR A 222 -24.35 -6.13 -0.30
C THR A 222 -22.95 -5.75 -0.80
N ILE A 223 -22.69 -5.98 -2.07
CA ILE A 223 -21.45 -5.55 -2.73
C ILE A 223 -21.28 -4.02 -2.63
N ASP A 224 -22.36 -3.27 -2.83
CA ASP A 224 -22.29 -1.80 -2.79
C ASP A 224 -21.87 -1.27 -1.43
N THR A 225 -22.49 -1.75 -0.35
CA THR A 225 -22.16 -1.32 1.01
C THR A 225 -20.77 -1.77 1.46
N ARG A 226 -20.29 -2.94 0.99
CA ARG A 226 -18.90 -3.36 1.23
C ARG A 226 -17.86 -2.46 0.54
N CYS A 227 -18.20 -1.88 -0.61
CA CYS A 227 -17.32 -0.93 -1.31
C CYS A 227 -17.35 0.47 -0.69
N GLN A 228 -18.33 0.78 0.19
CA GLN A 228 -18.61 2.15 0.60
C GLN A 228 -17.45 2.79 1.37
N LEU A 229 -16.81 2.09 2.31
CA LEU A 229 -15.71 2.70 3.08
C LEU A 229 -14.50 3.04 2.20
N ILE A 230 -14.09 2.12 1.31
CA ILE A 230 -12.99 2.42 0.36
C ILE A 230 -13.34 3.64 -0.48
N TYR A 231 -14.59 3.72 -0.96
CA TYR A 231 -15.06 4.86 -1.73
C TYR A 231 -15.02 6.17 -0.92
N ASP A 232 -15.59 6.17 0.29
CA ASP A 232 -15.67 7.39 1.12
C ASP A 232 -14.29 7.92 1.53
N VAL A 233 -13.38 7.04 1.94
CA VAL A 233 -11.99 7.40 2.22
C VAL A 233 -11.33 7.97 0.96
N THR A 234 -11.42 7.25 -0.17
CA THR A 234 -10.79 7.68 -1.42
C THR A 234 -11.34 9.02 -1.89
N LYS A 235 -12.68 9.18 -1.86
CA LYS A 235 -13.33 10.43 -2.24
C LYS A 235 -12.90 11.59 -1.33
N SER A 236 -12.92 11.39 -0.01
CA SER A 236 -12.55 12.46 0.94
C SER A 236 -11.10 12.89 0.79
N VAL A 237 -10.19 11.94 0.52
CA VAL A 237 -8.79 12.26 0.21
C VAL A 237 -8.71 12.99 -1.14
N CYS A 238 -9.43 12.56 -2.18
CA CYS A 238 -9.46 13.26 -3.47
C CYS A 238 -9.99 14.70 -3.34
N ASP A 239 -11.03 14.90 -2.54
CA ASP A 239 -11.59 16.25 -2.29
C ASP A 239 -10.56 17.17 -1.61
N ALA A 240 -9.69 16.61 -0.75
CA ALA A 240 -8.69 17.38 -0.01
C ALA A 240 -7.41 17.69 -0.82
N VAL A 241 -6.94 16.76 -1.66
CA VAL A 241 -5.63 16.89 -2.30
C VAL A 241 -5.65 16.84 -3.84
N GLY A 242 -6.80 16.53 -4.43
CA GLY A 242 -7.00 16.33 -5.88
C GLY A 242 -6.84 14.86 -6.27
N GLY A 243 -7.82 14.30 -7.01
CA GLY A 243 -7.85 12.89 -7.43
C GLY A 243 -6.63 12.50 -8.28
N ASP A 244 -6.08 13.44 -9.05
CA ASP A 244 -4.90 13.28 -9.89
C ASP A 244 -3.57 13.10 -9.11
N ARG A 245 -3.63 13.11 -7.76
CA ARG A 245 -2.55 12.79 -6.80
C ARG A 245 -2.87 11.56 -5.94
N VAL A 246 -3.96 10.87 -6.20
CA VAL A 246 -4.42 9.75 -5.35
C VAL A 246 -4.41 8.46 -6.14
N GLY A 247 -3.70 7.46 -5.65
CA GLY A 247 -3.80 6.07 -6.06
C GLY A 247 -4.63 5.26 -5.06
N LEU A 248 -5.22 4.18 -5.54
CA LEU A 248 -5.88 3.18 -4.69
C LEU A 248 -5.26 1.82 -4.93
N ARG A 249 -4.88 1.09 -3.88
CA ARG A 249 -4.39 -0.29 -3.99
C ARG A 249 -5.40 -1.29 -3.46
N ILE A 250 -5.66 -2.36 -4.25
CA ILE A 250 -6.55 -3.48 -3.90
C ILE A 250 -5.90 -4.84 -4.15
N SER A 251 -6.41 -5.89 -3.53
CA SER A 251 -5.90 -7.27 -3.67
C SER A 251 -7.02 -8.32 -3.72
N PRO A 252 -7.84 -8.34 -4.79
CA PRO A 252 -9.11 -9.06 -4.81
C PRO A 252 -9.03 -10.56 -4.55
N LEU A 253 -7.92 -11.21 -4.95
CA LEU A 253 -7.74 -12.66 -4.81
C LEU A 253 -6.78 -13.05 -3.68
N ASN A 254 -6.26 -12.06 -2.92
CA ASN A 254 -5.30 -12.36 -1.87
C ASN A 254 -6.00 -12.76 -0.58
N GLY A 255 -5.66 -13.94 -0.05
CA GLY A 255 -6.24 -14.49 1.17
C GLY A 255 -5.51 -14.12 2.47
N VAL A 256 -4.55 -13.18 2.42
CA VAL A 256 -3.82 -12.70 3.61
C VAL A 256 -4.80 -12.19 4.65
N HIS A 257 -4.57 -12.50 5.94
CA HIS A 257 -5.45 -12.18 7.06
C HIS A 257 -6.88 -12.77 6.96
N GLY A 258 -7.02 -13.90 6.22
CA GLY A 258 -8.29 -14.59 6.09
C GLY A 258 -9.30 -13.91 5.15
N MET A 259 -8.81 -13.12 4.20
CA MET A 259 -9.65 -12.41 3.23
C MET A 259 -10.19 -13.36 2.17
N ILE A 260 -11.50 -13.57 2.16
CA ILE A 260 -12.23 -14.36 1.15
C ILE A 260 -13.50 -13.61 0.77
N ASP A 261 -13.89 -13.68 -0.48
CA ASP A 261 -15.16 -13.20 -1.01
C ASP A 261 -15.82 -14.27 -1.86
N SER A 262 -17.13 -14.41 -1.80
CA SER A 262 -17.87 -15.39 -2.60
C SER A 262 -17.88 -15.04 -4.10
N ASN A 263 -17.77 -13.76 -4.43
CA ASN A 263 -17.71 -13.28 -5.80
C ASN A 263 -16.72 -12.11 -5.96
N PRO A 264 -15.40 -12.40 -5.94
CA PRO A 264 -14.37 -11.36 -6.03
C PRO A 264 -14.39 -10.61 -7.38
N GLU A 265 -14.88 -11.24 -8.45
CA GLU A 265 -15.04 -10.58 -9.74
C GLU A 265 -16.10 -9.48 -9.69
N ALA A 266 -17.31 -9.81 -9.23
CA ALA A 266 -18.40 -8.83 -9.15
C ALA A 266 -18.03 -7.68 -8.19
N LEU A 267 -17.41 -8.00 -7.05
CA LEU A 267 -16.93 -7.03 -6.08
C LEU A 267 -15.91 -6.06 -6.70
N THR A 268 -14.89 -6.59 -7.40
CA THR A 268 -13.86 -5.79 -8.06
C THR A 268 -14.44 -4.89 -9.14
N LYS A 269 -15.28 -5.44 -10.03
CA LYS A 269 -15.92 -4.68 -11.10
C LYS A 269 -16.84 -3.57 -10.56
N HIS A 270 -17.54 -3.84 -9.45
CA HIS A 270 -18.39 -2.84 -8.81
C HIS A 270 -17.55 -1.69 -8.23
N LEU A 271 -16.48 -2.01 -7.50
CA LEU A 271 -15.58 -0.98 -6.96
C LEU A 271 -14.97 -0.13 -8.08
N CYS A 272 -14.48 -0.76 -9.16
CA CYS A 272 -13.92 -0.04 -10.32
C CYS A 272 -14.89 1.01 -10.86
N LYS A 273 -16.17 0.63 -11.08
CA LYS A 273 -17.22 1.56 -11.53
C LYS A 273 -17.53 2.66 -10.52
N LYS A 274 -17.53 2.31 -9.23
CA LYS A 274 -17.84 3.26 -8.15
C LYS A 274 -16.78 4.35 -8.00
N ILE A 275 -15.50 4.02 -8.20
CA ILE A 275 -14.38 4.97 -8.11
C ILE A 275 -14.08 5.72 -9.41
N GLU A 276 -14.66 5.30 -10.54
CA GLU A 276 -14.42 5.92 -11.87
C GLU A 276 -14.57 7.45 -11.86
N PRO A 277 -15.63 8.03 -11.23
CA PRO A 277 -15.81 9.49 -11.20
C PRO A 277 -14.75 10.25 -10.42
N LEU A 278 -13.95 9.58 -9.58
CA LEU A 278 -12.94 10.22 -8.75
C LEU A 278 -11.69 10.64 -9.52
N SER A 279 -11.53 10.18 -10.77
CA SER A 279 -10.42 10.50 -11.66
C SER A 279 -9.06 10.31 -11.00
N LEU A 280 -8.86 9.13 -10.39
CA LEU A 280 -7.64 8.79 -9.65
C LEU A 280 -6.41 8.84 -10.55
N ALA A 281 -5.26 9.15 -9.96
CA ALA A 281 -3.97 9.02 -10.64
C ALA A 281 -3.76 7.60 -11.17
N TYR A 282 -4.14 6.58 -10.38
CA TYR A 282 -4.11 5.18 -10.81
C TYR A 282 -4.93 4.26 -9.89
N LEU A 283 -5.30 3.09 -10.42
CA LEU A 283 -5.70 1.93 -9.66
C LEU A 283 -4.56 0.89 -9.70
N HIS A 284 -4.02 0.54 -8.52
CA HIS A 284 -2.98 -0.47 -8.33
C HIS A 284 -3.61 -1.76 -7.79
N TYR A 285 -3.29 -2.91 -8.37
CA TYR A 285 -3.88 -4.16 -7.94
C TYR A 285 -2.92 -5.34 -8.02
N LEU A 286 -3.10 -6.27 -7.08
CA LEU A 286 -2.48 -7.59 -7.14
C LEU A 286 -3.28 -8.46 -8.13
N ARG A 287 -2.59 -8.97 -9.16
CA ARG A 287 -3.23 -9.84 -10.18
C ARG A 287 -3.59 -11.24 -9.68
N GLY A 288 -3.13 -11.60 -8.49
CA GLY A 288 -3.40 -12.90 -7.86
C GLY A 288 -3.24 -12.83 -6.35
N GLY A 289 -3.25 -13.98 -5.70
CA GLY A 289 -3.01 -14.10 -4.26
C GLY A 289 -1.57 -14.49 -3.92
N MET A 290 -1.12 -14.04 -2.77
CA MET A 290 0.14 -14.49 -2.17
C MET A 290 -0.08 -15.70 -1.27
N VAL A 291 -1.19 -15.72 -0.54
CA VAL A 291 -1.60 -16.76 0.42
C VAL A 291 -3.09 -17.03 0.22
N ASN A 292 -3.52 -18.30 0.33
CA ASN A 292 -4.93 -18.70 0.23
C ASN A 292 -5.66 -18.06 -0.96
N GLN A 293 -5.02 -18.05 -2.10
CA GLN A 293 -5.53 -17.34 -3.26
C GLN A 293 -6.84 -17.93 -3.77
N GLN A 294 -7.76 -17.04 -4.06
CA GLN A 294 -8.90 -17.34 -4.91
C GLN A 294 -8.43 -17.30 -6.39
N ILE A 295 -9.18 -17.95 -7.28
CA ILE A 295 -8.84 -18.04 -8.71
C ILE A 295 -9.65 -17.00 -9.48
N GLY A 296 -9.00 -16.33 -10.43
CA GLY A 296 -9.65 -15.37 -11.32
C GLY A 296 -8.65 -14.55 -12.12
N ASP A 297 -9.15 -13.78 -13.09
CA ASP A 297 -8.37 -12.90 -13.93
C ASP A 297 -8.63 -11.42 -13.57
N VAL A 298 -7.94 -10.95 -12.53
CA VAL A 298 -8.07 -9.56 -12.04
C VAL A 298 -7.71 -8.56 -13.14
N VAL A 299 -6.74 -8.89 -13.99
CA VAL A 299 -6.32 -7.99 -15.10
C VAL A 299 -7.49 -7.78 -16.05
N ALA A 300 -8.18 -8.85 -16.45
CA ALA A 300 -9.35 -8.74 -17.31
C ALA A 300 -10.52 -8.01 -16.62
N TRP A 301 -10.76 -8.28 -15.33
CA TRP A 301 -11.83 -7.62 -14.59
C TRP A 301 -11.65 -6.11 -14.49
N VAL A 302 -10.43 -5.68 -14.12
CA VAL A 302 -10.10 -4.26 -13.99
C VAL A 302 -10.08 -3.58 -15.36
N ARG A 303 -9.44 -4.20 -16.38
CA ARG A 303 -9.41 -3.67 -17.74
C ARG A 303 -10.82 -3.44 -18.31
N GLY A 304 -11.75 -4.33 -18.05
CA GLY A 304 -13.14 -4.24 -18.52
C GLY A 304 -14.05 -3.30 -17.72
N SER A 305 -13.56 -2.72 -16.60
CA SER A 305 -14.42 -1.99 -15.67
C SER A 305 -13.84 -0.67 -15.16
N TYR A 306 -12.60 -0.32 -15.51
CA TYR A 306 -11.92 0.90 -15.12
C TYR A 306 -11.17 1.50 -16.31
N SER A 307 -11.43 2.77 -16.62
CA SER A 307 -10.84 3.47 -17.77
C SER A 307 -9.53 4.19 -17.41
N GLY A 308 -9.31 4.51 -16.13
CA GLY A 308 -8.10 5.20 -15.66
C GLY A 308 -6.84 4.33 -15.75
N VAL A 309 -5.72 4.89 -15.30
CA VAL A 309 -4.41 4.21 -15.31
C VAL A 309 -4.43 2.97 -14.40
N LYS A 310 -3.97 1.83 -14.94
CA LYS A 310 -3.94 0.51 -14.31
C LYS A 310 -2.50 0.08 -14.05
N ILE A 311 -2.14 -0.05 -12.76
CA ILE A 311 -0.84 -0.60 -12.34
C ILE A 311 -1.07 -2.02 -11.82
N SER A 312 -0.50 -3.02 -12.50
CA SER A 312 -0.58 -4.41 -12.06
C SER A 312 0.67 -4.79 -11.27
N ASN A 313 0.49 -5.67 -10.29
CA ASN A 313 1.58 -6.13 -9.43
C ASN A 313 1.48 -7.64 -9.18
N LEU A 314 2.57 -8.24 -8.80
CA LEU A 314 2.77 -9.61 -8.37
C LEU A 314 3.40 -10.52 -9.44
N ARG A 315 4.66 -10.94 -9.18
CA ARG A 315 5.40 -11.98 -9.90
C ARG A 315 5.57 -11.76 -11.41
N TYR A 316 5.69 -10.51 -11.84
CA TYR A 316 6.08 -10.20 -13.22
C TYR A 316 7.60 -10.34 -13.41
N ASP A 317 8.03 -10.86 -14.55
CA ASP A 317 9.33 -10.55 -15.12
C ASP A 317 9.21 -9.37 -16.11
N PHE A 318 10.33 -8.94 -16.71
CA PHE A 318 10.31 -7.80 -17.60
C PHE A 318 9.65 -8.12 -18.95
N GLU A 319 9.84 -9.33 -19.46
CA GLU A 319 9.29 -9.77 -20.74
C GLU A 319 7.75 -9.82 -20.67
N GLU A 320 7.20 -10.47 -19.66
CA GLU A 320 5.76 -10.51 -19.44
C GLU A 320 5.19 -9.11 -19.23
N ALA A 321 5.86 -8.27 -18.42
CA ALA A 321 5.42 -6.91 -18.16
C ALA A 321 5.38 -6.06 -19.44
N ASP A 322 6.43 -6.11 -20.26
CA ASP A 322 6.50 -5.41 -21.55
C ASP A 322 5.40 -5.88 -22.50
N GLN A 323 5.15 -7.20 -22.58
CA GLN A 323 4.10 -7.78 -23.39
C GLN A 323 2.71 -7.33 -22.91
N GLN A 324 2.42 -7.37 -21.61
CA GLN A 324 1.10 -6.97 -21.07
C GLN A 324 0.81 -5.48 -21.34
N ILE A 325 1.83 -4.62 -21.32
CA ILE A 325 1.71 -3.22 -21.68
C ILE A 325 1.47 -3.07 -23.18
N ARG A 326 2.23 -3.79 -24.03
CA ARG A 326 2.08 -3.77 -25.49
C ARG A 326 0.67 -4.19 -25.93
N GLU A 327 0.09 -5.16 -25.24
CA GLU A 327 -1.27 -5.65 -25.51
C GLU A 327 -2.35 -4.73 -24.90
N GLY A 328 -1.99 -3.64 -24.24
CA GLY A 328 -2.93 -2.71 -23.59
C GLY A 328 -3.73 -3.34 -22.46
N LYS A 329 -3.21 -4.39 -21.81
CA LYS A 329 -3.84 -5.05 -20.68
C LYS A 329 -3.62 -4.27 -19.38
N VAL A 330 -2.43 -3.69 -19.24
CA VAL A 330 -2.03 -2.82 -18.11
C VAL A 330 -1.30 -1.59 -18.66
N ASP A 331 -1.24 -0.52 -17.87
CA ASP A 331 -0.54 0.71 -18.26
C ASP A 331 0.88 0.77 -17.69
N ALA A 332 1.10 0.16 -16.52
CA ALA A 332 2.40 0.02 -15.88
C ALA A 332 2.43 -1.24 -15.00
N VAL A 333 3.63 -1.65 -14.59
CA VAL A 333 3.83 -2.80 -13.70
C VAL A 333 4.65 -2.39 -12.49
N ALA A 334 4.16 -2.80 -11.30
CA ALA A 334 4.87 -2.58 -10.04
C ALA A 334 5.69 -3.82 -9.64
N PHE A 335 6.95 -3.59 -9.29
CA PHE A 335 7.90 -4.60 -8.88
C PHE A 335 8.26 -4.44 -7.39
N GLY A 336 8.16 -5.52 -6.62
CA GLY A 336 8.52 -5.55 -5.20
C GLY A 336 9.94 -6.09 -4.98
N ALA A 337 10.08 -7.40 -4.79
CA ALA A 337 11.35 -8.05 -4.46
C ALA A 337 12.50 -7.70 -5.43
N LYS A 338 12.18 -7.49 -6.72
CA LYS A 338 13.18 -7.04 -7.69
C LYS A 338 13.76 -5.67 -7.33
N PHE A 339 12.94 -4.70 -6.88
CA PHE A 339 13.45 -3.40 -6.40
C PHE A 339 14.18 -3.48 -5.07
N ILE A 340 13.83 -4.43 -4.18
CA ILE A 340 14.61 -4.65 -2.96
C ILE A 340 16.06 -4.97 -3.33
N ALA A 341 16.25 -5.95 -4.22
CA ALA A 341 17.55 -6.50 -4.56
C ALA A 341 18.34 -5.67 -5.60
N ASN A 342 17.67 -4.77 -6.33
CA ASN A 342 18.29 -4.02 -7.42
C ASN A 342 17.94 -2.53 -7.29
N PRO A 343 18.79 -1.70 -6.64
CA PRO A 343 18.59 -0.26 -6.59
C PRO A 343 18.54 0.38 -7.99
N ASP A 344 19.25 -0.19 -8.94
CA ASP A 344 19.35 0.19 -10.36
C ASP A 344 18.48 -0.68 -11.29
N LEU A 345 17.27 -1.05 -10.83
CA LEU A 345 16.39 -1.98 -11.55
C LEU A 345 16.02 -1.47 -12.96
N VAL A 346 15.83 -0.16 -13.11
CA VAL A 346 15.46 0.46 -14.39
C VAL A 346 16.61 0.36 -15.39
N GLU A 347 17.82 0.65 -14.96
CA GLU A 347 19.04 0.54 -15.75
C GLU A 347 19.30 -0.93 -16.17
N ARG A 348 19.04 -1.88 -15.26
CA ARG A 348 19.12 -3.31 -15.58
C ARG A 348 18.10 -3.71 -16.65
N ALA A 349 16.86 -3.21 -16.55
CA ALA A 349 15.84 -3.43 -17.58
C ALA A 349 16.23 -2.77 -18.92
N GLN A 350 16.83 -1.58 -18.88
CA GLN A 350 17.24 -0.84 -20.09
C GLN A 350 18.35 -1.53 -20.87
N HIS A 351 19.29 -2.16 -20.16
CA HIS A 351 20.50 -2.75 -20.72
C HIS A 351 20.50 -4.28 -20.72
N ASP A 352 19.40 -4.89 -20.26
CA ASP A 352 19.29 -6.35 -20.09
C ASP A 352 20.39 -6.93 -19.20
N TRP A 353 20.71 -6.24 -18.11
CA TRP A 353 21.71 -6.69 -17.15
C TRP A 353 21.13 -7.73 -16.18
N PRO A 354 21.95 -8.67 -15.70
CA PRO A 354 21.51 -9.67 -14.74
C PRO A 354 21.02 -9.03 -13.44
N LEU A 355 19.98 -9.61 -12.84
CA LEU A 355 19.44 -9.16 -11.56
C LEU A 355 20.19 -9.81 -10.39
N ASN A 356 20.31 -9.06 -9.28
CA ASN A 356 20.70 -9.63 -8.00
C ASN A 356 19.56 -10.51 -7.46
N GLU A 357 19.93 -11.59 -6.80
CA GLU A 357 18.96 -12.44 -6.11
C GLU A 357 18.48 -11.79 -4.81
N PRO A 358 17.17 -11.74 -4.56
CA PRO A 358 16.61 -11.25 -3.30
C PRO A 358 17.02 -12.17 -2.14
N ARG A 359 17.18 -11.57 -0.94
CA ARG A 359 17.44 -12.27 0.33
C ARG A 359 16.20 -12.12 1.24
N PRO A 360 15.17 -12.99 1.12
CA PRO A 360 13.90 -12.82 1.82
C PRO A 360 14.02 -12.77 3.35
N GLU A 361 15.00 -13.46 3.93
CA GLU A 361 15.31 -13.46 5.35
C GLU A 361 15.71 -12.08 5.89
N THR A 362 16.10 -11.17 5.00
CA THR A 362 16.53 -9.81 5.35
C THR A 362 15.44 -8.74 5.13
N TYR A 363 14.24 -9.11 4.67
CA TYR A 363 13.23 -8.11 4.28
C TYR A 363 12.76 -7.23 5.44
N TYR A 364 12.73 -7.78 6.65
CA TYR A 364 12.22 -7.12 7.85
C TYR A 364 13.31 -6.88 8.90
N THR A 365 14.59 -6.94 8.52
CA THR A 365 15.70 -6.63 9.42
C THR A 365 15.79 -5.13 9.64
N ARG A 366 16.29 -4.73 10.84
CA ARG A 366 16.48 -3.32 11.21
C ARG A 366 17.89 -2.81 10.93
N THR A 367 18.63 -3.53 10.09
CA THR A 367 20.04 -3.27 9.78
C THR A 367 20.20 -2.87 8.31
N ALA A 368 21.40 -2.41 7.93
CA ALA A 368 21.74 -2.15 6.52
C ALA A 368 21.77 -3.41 5.66
N VAL A 369 21.91 -4.60 6.28
CA VAL A 369 21.96 -5.88 5.58
C VAL A 369 20.60 -6.19 4.94
N GLY A 370 20.59 -6.43 3.63
CA GLY A 370 19.36 -6.61 2.85
C GLY A 370 18.58 -5.34 2.60
N TYR A 371 19.10 -4.17 3.01
CA TYR A 371 18.46 -2.89 2.82
C TYR A 371 19.25 -1.99 1.87
N ASN A 372 20.49 -1.61 2.22
CA ASN A 372 21.34 -0.72 1.45
C ASN A 372 22.64 -1.37 0.93
N ASP A 373 22.79 -2.67 1.07
CA ASP A 373 24.01 -3.43 0.72
C ASP A 373 23.91 -4.24 -0.58
N TYR A 374 22.80 -4.13 -1.31
CA TYR A 374 22.72 -4.70 -2.65
C TYR A 374 23.52 -3.85 -3.63
N PRO A 375 24.41 -4.48 -4.42
CA PRO A 375 25.24 -3.75 -5.37
C PRO A 375 24.45 -3.31 -6.60
N THR A 376 24.81 -2.14 -7.13
CA THR A 376 24.48 -1.79 -8.51
C THR A 376 25.32 -2.62 -9.48
N TYR A 377 24.89 -2.72 -10.72
CA TYR A 377 25.67 -3.38 -11.77
C TYR A 377 26.86 -2.52 -12.18
N ASN A 378 28.04 -2.98 -11.88
CA ASN A 378 29.28 -2.38 -12.36
C ASN A 378 29.73 -3.15 -13.61
N LYS A 379 29.94 -2.42 -14.72
CA LYS A 379 30.54 -2.98 -15.94
C LYS A 379 32.01 -3.35 -15.72
#